data_2a38dcfff7f93f779fcc4431c0ddf3b3
#
_entry.id   2a38dcfff7f93f779fcc4431c0ddf3b3
#
_cell.length_a   1.000
_cell.length_b   1.000
_cell.length_c   1.000
_cell.angle_alpha   90.00
_cell.angle_beta   90.00
_cell.angle_gamma   90.00
#
_symmetry.space_group_name_H-M   'P 1'
#
loop_
_entity.id
_entity.type
_entity.pdbx_description
1 polymer ?
#
loop_
_entity_poly.entity_id
_entity_poly.type
_entity_poly.pdbx_seq_one_letter_code
_entity_poly.pdbx_strand_id
1 'polypeptide(L)'
;MSGPRSGSGSGGSSGRPGDGDSRASAYEKEVHELTTQVAFLEEEVAMLRRRLNESPRQVRALEERLAETQADLVGVSGQNDKLVATLREARDQIIALKEEVDRLAQPPSGYGIFIGSYDDGTVDVFTQGRKLRVTVSPNVGVVDLSPGQEVMLNEALNVVDARAFERHGEIVLLKEILESGDRALVIGHTDEERVVMLAQPLLDGRLRAGDSLLVETRSGYAFERIPKSEVEELVLEEVPDIGYEQIGGLKGQIESIRDAVELPFLYKDLFLEHKLKPPKGVLLYGPPGCGKTLIAKAVANSLAKKVEAQTGQGSGRAFFLNIKGPELLNKYVGETERQIRLVFQRAREKASEGMPVIVFFDEMDSIFRTRGSGVSSDVENTIVPQLLSEIDGVEQLENVIVIGASNREDMIDPAILRPGRLDVKIKVERPDAEAAKDIFAKYVTPDLPLHPEDLTEHGDSREATCQGMIQRVVERMYAETEENRFLEVTYANGDKEVLYFKDFNSGAMIENIVARAKKMAVKQLIEGGVKGLRMQHLLNACIDEFKENEDLPNTTNPDDWARISGKKGERIVYIRTLITGTKGTEAGRSIDTIANTGQYL
;
A
#
# COMPACT_ATOMS: atom_id res chain seq x y z
N MET A 1 -56.62 -14.50 -59.22
CA MET A 1 -57.66 -13.45 -59.13
C MET A 1 -58.35 -13.33 -60.48
N SER A 2 -59.68 -13.52 -60.40
CA SER A 2 -60.77 -13.00 -61.24
C SER A 2 -60.75 -13.35 -62.73
N GLY A 3 -61.68 -14.25 -63.01
CA GLY A 3 -62.56 -14.32 -64.15
C GLY A 3 -63.37 -13.01 -64.34
N PRO A 4 -64.50 -12.96 -65.10
CA PRO A 4 -65.25 -13.97 -65.79
C PRO A 4 -66.00 -13.40 -67.04
N ARG A 5 -66.93 -14.28 -67.61
CA ARG A 5 -68.21 -14.00 -68.27
C ARG A 5 -68.15 -13.63 -69.78
N SER A 6 -68.94 -14.26 -70.57
CA SER A 6 -70.35 -14.77 -70.71
C SER A 6 -71.01 -14.09 -71.88
N GLY A 7 -71.83 -14.87 -72.52
CA GLY A 7 -73.04 -14.40 -73.21
C GLY A 7 -73.12 -14.67 -74.68
N SER A 8 -73.82 -15.67 -75.10
CA SER A 8 -75.28 -15.76 -75.36
C SER A 8 -75.74 -15.04 -76.64
N GLY A 9 -76.26 -15.70 -77.48
CA GLY A 9 -77.61 -15.92 -77.82
C GLY A 9 -77.93 -15.80 -79.30
N SER A 10 -78.57 -16.77 -79.74
CA SER A 10 -79.96 -16.89 -80.16
C SER A 10 -80.33 -16.40 -81.58
N GLY A 11 -80.87 -17.24 -82.31
CA GLY A 11 -82.23 -17.41 -82.83
C GLY A 11 -82.28 -17.11 -84.25
N GLY A 12 -82.85 -17.80 -85.03
CA GLY A 12 -84.10 -18.39 -85.31
C GLY A 12 -84.55 -18.28 -86.72
N SER A 13 -85.05 -19.29 -87.19
CA SER A 13 -86.40 -19.66 -87.77
C SER A 13 -86.66 -19.52 -89.25
N SER A 14 -87.29 -20.56 -89.72
CA SER A 14 -88.33 -20.74 -90.73
C SER A 14 -87.92 -20.67 -92.19
N GLY A 15 -88.38 -21.49 -93.06
CA GLY A 15 -89.36 -22.51 -93.26
C GLY A 15 -89.59 -22.88 -94.76
N ARG A 16 -89.83 -24.12 -94.96
CA ARG A 16 -90.64 -24.86 -95.95
C ARG A 16 -90.84 -24.31 -97.43
N PRO A 17 -91.34 -25.19 -98.40
CA PRO A 17 -91.12 -26.64 -98.70
C PRO A 17 -91.05 -26.94 -100.19
N GLY A 18 -90.95 -28.17 -100.64
CA GLY A 18 -91.46 -28.75 -101.87
C GLY A 18 -90.54 -29.59 -102.69
N ASP A 19 -90.89 -30.74 -102.67
CA ASP A 19 -91.21 -31.80 -103.62
C ASP A 19 -90.10 -32.67 -104.18
N GLY A 20 -90.33 -33.84 -104.05
CA GLY A 20 -89.89 -35.14 -104.36
C GLY A 20 -89.73 -35.52 -105.83
N ASP A 21 -88.87 -36.28 -106.09
CA ASP A 21 -88.58 -37.15 -107.22
C ASP A 21 -87.20 -37.01 -107.88
N SER A 22 -86.42 -36.30 -107.26
CA SER A 22 -84.97 -36.40 -107.55
C SER A 22 -84.16 -37.00 -106.31
N ARG A 23 -84.93 -37.67 -105.46
CA ARG A 23 -84.41 -38.15 -104.13
C ARG A 23 -83.49 -39.35 -104.21
N ALA A 24 -83.61 -40.20 -105.21
CA ALA A 24 -82.75 -41.43 -105.22
C ALA A 24 -81.32 -41.09 -105.70
N SER A 25 -81.17 -40.27 -106.69
CA SER A 25 -79.82 -39.87 -107.20
C SER A 25 -79.08 -38.88 -106.26
N ALA A 26 -79.91 -38.12 -105.50
CA ALA A 26 -79.29 -37.20 -104.52
C ALA A 26 -78.81 -37.99 -103.29
N TYR A 27 -79.55 -39.05 -102.89
CA TYR A 27 -79.10 -39.88 -101.74
C TYR A 27 -77.83 -40.72 -102.02
N GLU A 28 -77.64 -41.21 -103.27
CA GLU A 28 -76.40 -41.90 -103.67
C GLU A 28 -75.20 -40.94 -103.69
N LYS A 29 -75.36 -39.72 -104.12
CA LYS A 29 -74.32 -38.68 -104.07
C LYS A 29 -74.09 -38.28 -102.61
N GLU A 30 -75.13 -38.08 -101.87
CA GLU A 30 -75.02 -37.71 -100.42
C GLU A 30 -74.41 -38.82 -99.61
N VAL A 31 -74.76 -40.12 -99.89
CA VAL A 31 -74.10 -41.27 -99.27
C VAL A 31 -72.61 -41.35 -99.63
N HIS A 32 -72.28 -41.05 -100.95
CA HIS A 32 -70.93 -41.06 -101.40
C HIS A 32 -70.10 -39.86 -100.79
N GLU A 33 -70.74 -38.72 -100.69
CA GLU A 33 -70.18 -37.49 -100.12
C GLU A 33 -70.03 -37.70 -98.58
N LEU A 34 -71.07 -38.30 -97.94
CA LEU A 34 -71.00 -38.65 -96.54
C LEU A 34 -69.95 -39.74 -96.22
N THR A 35 -69.82 -40.75 -97.19
CA THR A 35 -68.78 -41.78 -97.04
C THR A 35 -67.37 -41.22 -97.17
N THR A 36 -67.22 -40.25 -98.14
CA THR A 36 -65.93 -39.51 -98.29
C THR A 36 -65.65 -38.57 -97.11
N GLN A 37 -66.69 -37.95 -96.55
CA GLN A 37 -66.58 -37.12 -95.35
C GLN A 37 -66.25 -38.03 -94.10
N VAL A 38 -66.87 -39.19 -93.98
CA VAL A 38 -66.59 -40.15 -92.90
C VAL A 38 -65.12 -40.60 -93.04
N ALA A 39 -64.70 -40.98 -94.27
CA ALA A 39 -63.30 -41.40 -94.46
C ALA A 39 -62.31 -40.28 -94.13
N PHE A 40 -62.61 -39.05 -94.54
CA PHE A 40 -61.81 -37.88 -94.22
C PHE A 40 -61.82 -37.61 -92.68
N LEU A 41 -62.97 -37.67 -92.08
CA LEU A 41 -63.07 -37.47 -90.64
C LEU A 41 -62.43 -38.61 -89.85
N GLU A 42 -62.50 -39.92 -90.35
CA GLU A 42 -61.74 -40.99 -89.73
C GLU A 42 -60.22 -40.80 -89.82
N GLU A 43 -59.71 -40.28 -90.96
CA GLU A 43 -58.36 -39.95 -91.13
C GLU A 43 -57.95 -38.77 -90.24
N GLU A 44 -58.81 -37.77 -90.14
CA GLU A 44 -58.58 -36.62 -89.23
C GLU A 44 -58.61 -37.06 -87.77
N VAL A 45 -59.55 -37.91 -87.40
CA VAL A 45 -59.58 -38.52 -86.07
C VAL A 45 -58.34 -39.37 -85.80
N ALA A 46 -57.89 -40.14 -86.82
CA ALA A 46 -56.66 -40.94 -86.66
C ALA A 46 -55.45 -40.03 -86.49
N MET A 47 -55.35 -38.93 -87.27
CA MET A 47 -54.31 -37.92 -87.09
C MET A 47 -54.37 -37.22 -85.72
N LEU A 48 -55.58 -36.84 -85.32
CA LEU A 48 -55.80 -36.20 -84.00
C LEU A 48 -55.46 -37.15 -82.85
N ARG A 49 -55.82 -38.44 -83.04
CA ARG A 49 -55.43 -39.47 -82.04
C ARG A 49 -53.93 -39.68 -81.94
N ARG A 50 -53.20 -39.63 -83.07
CA ARG A 50 -51.74 -39.68 -83.06
C ARG A 50 -51.19 -38.48 -82.37
N ARG A 51 -51.62 -37.28 -82.68
CA ARG A 51 -51.21 -36.02 -81.98
C ARG A 51 -51.57 -36.07 -80.52
N LEU A 52 -52.75 -36.58 -80.17
CA LEU A 52 -53.15 -36.69 -78.76
C LEU A 52 -52.29 -37.69 -78.00
N ASN A 53 -51.84 -38.77 -78.61
CA ASN A 53 -50.90 -39.76 -78.03
C ASN A 53 -49.48 -39.29 -77.95
N GLU A 54 -49.04 -38.40 -78.86
CA GLU A 54 -47.68 -37.83 -78.85
C GLU A 54 -47.58 -36.63 -77.87
N SER A 55 -48.68 -35.89 -77.72
CA SER A 55 -48.75 -34.75 -76.82
C SER A 55 -48.28 -35.01 -75.38
N PRO A 56 -48.70 -36.13 -74.72
CA PRO A 56 -48.28 -36.42 -73.33
C PRO A 56 -46.75 -36.70 -73.23
N ARG A 57 -46.13 -37.23 -74.31
CA ARG A 57 -44.68 -37.45 -74.34
C ARG A 57 -43.94 -36.15 -74.50
N GLN A 58 -44.43 -35.25 -75.34
CA GLN A 58 -43.82 -33.92 -75.50
C GLN A 58 -43.98 -33.07 -74.26
N VAL A 59 -45.16 -33.15 -73.59
CA VAL A 59 -45.38 -32.45 -72.31
C VAL A 59 -44.44 -32.98 -71.24
N ARG A 60 -44.29 -34.28 -71.11
CA ARG A 60 -43.34 -34.83 -70.12
C ARG A 60 -41.89 -34.45 -70.42
N ALA A 61 -41.45 -34.49 -71.70
CA ALA A 61 -40.11 -34.08 -72.05
C ALA A 61 -39.85 -32.56 -71.80
N LEU A 62 -40.90 -31.74 -71.93
CA LEU A 62 -40.82 -30.30 -71.60
C LEU A 62 -40.84 -30.07 -70.07
N GLU A 63 -41.66 -30.86 -69.36
CA GLU A 63 -41.69 -30.84 -67.87
C GLU A 63 -40.34 -31.26 -67.29
N GLU A 64 -39.72 -32.35 -67.82
CA GLU A 64 -38.37 -32.78 -67.40
C GLU A 64 -37.31 -31.69 -67.67
N ARG A 65 -37.33 -31.08 -68.89
CA ARG A 65 -36.43 -29.98 -69.18
C ARG A 65 -36.67 -28.73 -68.30
N LEU A 66 -37.94 -28.44 -68.02
CA LEU A 66 -38.28 -27.33 -67.15
C LEU A 66 -37.81 -27.60 -65.72
N ALA A 67 -37.95 -28.82 -65.22
CA ALA A 67 -37.42 -29.23 -63.91
C ALA A 67 -35.88 -29.12 -63.85
N GLU A 68 -35.23 -29.61 -64.90
CA GLU A 68 -33.76 -29.53 -65.02
C GLU A 68 -33.27 -28.09 -65.07
N THR A 69 -33.87 -27.24 -65.92
CA THR A 69 -33.49 -25.83 -65.97
C THR A 69 -33.87 -25.06 -64.71
N GLN A 70 -34.92 -25.42 -64.01
CA GLN A 70 -35.22 -24.86 -62.69
C GLN A 70 -34.19 -25.29 -61.64
N ALA A 71 -33.79 -26.53 -61.65
CA ALA A 71 -32.71 -27.02 -60.75
C ALA A 71 -31.38 -26.29 -61.02
N ASP A 72 -31.01 -26.12 -62.28
CA ASP A 72 -29.79 -25.39 -62.67
C ASP A 72 -29.91 -23.91 -62.27
N LEU A 73 -31.08 -23.31 -62.43
CA LEU A 73 -31.31 -21.93 -62.06
C LEU A 73 -31.20 -21.72 -60.54
N VAL A 74 -31.72 -22.65 -59.74
CA VAL A 74 -31.57 -22.62 -58.29
C VAL A 74 -30.09 -22.82 -57.92
N GLY A 75 -29.39 -23.73 -58.57
CA GLY A 75 -27.94 -23.96 -58.36
C GLY A 75 -27.11 -22.69 -58.66
N VAL A 76 -27.35 -22.07 -59.83
CA VAL A 76 -26.66 -20.83 -60.24
C VAL A 76 -27.04 -19.66 -59.32
N SER A 77 -28.33 -19.54 -58.96
CA SER A 77 -28.76 -18.51 -58.01
C SER A 77 -28.05 -18.68 -56.66
N GLY A 78 -27.99 -19.90 -56.11
CA GLY A 78 -27.31 -20.17 -54.85
C GLY A 78 -25.77 -19.92 -54.91
N GLN A 79 -25.15 -20.18 -56.09
CA GLN A 79 -23.74 -19.81 -56.29
C GLN A 79 -23.58 -18.28 -56.35
N ASN A 80 -24.51 -17.61 -57.05
CA ASN A 80 -24.49 -16.15 -57.14
C ASN A 80 -24.64 -15.48 -55.78
N ASP A 81 -25.58 -15.98 -54.98
CA ASP A 81 -25.78 -15.47 -53.60
C ASP A 81 -24.52 -15.66 -52.73
N LYS A 82 -23.87 -16.82 -52.83
CA LYS A 82 -22.57 -17.04 -52.16
C LYS A 82 -21.49 -16.10 -52.64
N LEU A 83 -21.36 -15.92 -53.97
CA LEU A 83 -20.39 -14.97 -54.54
C LEU A 83 -20.65 -13.54 -54.11
N VAL A 84 -21.92 -13.12 -54.08
CA VAL A 84 -22.30 -11.77 -53.60
C VAL A 84 -21.98 -11.61 -52.13
N ALA A 85 -22.24 -12.63 -51.32
CA ALA A 85 -21.86 -12.61 -49.89
C ALA A 85 -20.34 -12.51 -49.71
N THR A 86 -19.57 -13.33 -50.42
CA THR A 86 -18.10 -13.29 -50.39
C THR A 86 -17.53 -11.95 -50.90
N LEU A 87 -18.12 -11.39 -51.93
CA LEU A 87 -17.72 -10.07 -52.43
C LEU A 87 -18.02 -8.94 -51.41
N ARG A 88 -19.15 -9.02 -50.71
CA ARG A 88 -19.45 -8.07 -49.64
C ARG A 88 -18.42 -8.17 -48.51
N GLU A 89 -18.17 -9.39 -48.05
CA GLU A 89 -17.20 -9.65 -47.00
C GLU A 89 -15.77 -9.19 -47.40
N ALA A 90 -15.33 -9.50 -48.61
CA ALA A 90 -14.05 -9.01 -49.14
C ALA A 90 -13.99 -7.49 -49.23
N ARG A 91 -15.10 -6.84 -49.66
CA ARG A 91 -15.18 -5.40 -49.68
C ARG A 91 -15.06 -4.76 -48.30
N ASP A 92 -15.76 -5.35 -47.32
CA ASP A 92 -15.73 -4.84 -45.94
C ASP A 92 -14.34 -5.03 -45.33
N GLN A 93 -13.68 -6.16 -45.60
CA GLN A 93 -12.27 -6.38 -45.24
C GLN A 93 -11.32 -5.37 -45.88
N ILE A 94 -11.51 -5.07 -47.17
CA ILE A 94 -10.69 -4.06 -47.87
C ILE A 94 -10.91 -2.67 -47.29
N ILE A 95 -12.13 -2.30 -46.93
CA ILE A 95 -12.42 -1.02 -46.28
C ILE A 95 -11.72 -0.97 -44.91
N ALA A 96 -11.85 -2.00 -44.09
CA ALA A 96 -11.20 -2.07 -42.78
C ALA A 96 -9.67 -2.01 -42.87
N LEU A 97 -9.08 -2.77 -43.80
CA LEU A 97 -7.64 -2.73 -44.08
C LEU A 97 -7.18 -1.37 -44.58
N LYS A 98 -7.97 -0.72 -45.41
CA LYS A 98 -7.66 0.62 -45.94
C LYS A 98 -7.67 1.64 -44.79
N GLU A 99 -8.68 1.61 -43.92
CA GLU A 99 -8.73 2.48 -42.75
C GLU A 99 -7.54 2.22 -41.79
N GLU A 100 -7.11 0.99 -41.66
CA GLU A 100 -5.94 0.62 -40.84
C GLU A 100 -4.63 1.11 -41.47
N VAL A 101 -4.47 0.95 -42.79
CA VAL A 101 -3.32 1.48 -43.55
C VAL A 101 -3.28 3.00 -43.50
N ASP A 102 -4.42 3.67 -43.71
CA ASP A 102 -4.51 5.12 -43.60
C ASP A 102 -4.15 5.64 -42.22
N ARG A 103 -4.52 4.88 -41.15
CA ARG A 103 -4.13 5.19 -39.78
C ARG A 103 -2.63 4.96 -39.50
N LEU A 104 -2.04 3.90 -40.06
CA LEU A 104 -0.60 3.62 -39.94
C LEU A 104 0.27 4.53 -40.82
N ALA A 105 -0.28 5.04 -41.88
CA ALA A 105 0.40 5.95 -42.80
C ALA A 105 0.30 7.43 -42.39
N GLN A 106 -0.38 7.74 -41.26
CA GLN A 106 -0.39 9.10 -40.75
C GLN A 106 1.04 9.53 -40.37
N PRO A 107 1.47 10.71 -40.78
CA PRO A 107 2.78 11.23 -40.44
C PRO A 107 2.92 11.38 -38.91
N PRO A 108 4.14 11.24 -38.36
CA PRO A 108 4.36 11.37 -36.93
C PRO A 108 3.87 12.71 -36.41
N SER A 109 2.98 12.68 -35.42
CA SER A 109 2.48 13.87 -34.76
C SER A 109 3.48 14.38 -33.74
N GLY A 110 3.67 15.70 -33.68
CA GLY A 110 4.44 16.35 -32.65
C GLY A 110 3.58 16.59 -31.40
N TYR A 111 4.25 16.84 -30.26
CA TYR A 111 3.58 17.25 -29.04
C TYR A 111 4.00 18.65 -28.62
N GLY A 112 3.10 19.36 -27.94
CA GLY A 112 3.36 20.66 -27.37
C GLY A 112 2.52 20.89 -26.13
N ILE A 113 2.85 21.92 -25.37
CA ILE A 113 2.13 22.30 -24.15
C ILE A 113 1.31 23.55 -24.45
N PHE A 114 0.02 23.49 -24.19
CA PHE A 114 -0.91 24.61 -24.33
C PHE A 114 -0.61 25.69 -23.29
N ILE A 115 -0.49 26.95 -23.74
CA ILE A 115 -0.20 28.09 -22.87
C ILE A 115 -1.47 28.94 -22.66
N GLY A 116 -2.19 29.23 -23.76
CA GLY A 116 -3.38 30.07 -23.68
C GLY A 116 -4.05 30.24 -25.03
N SER A 117 -5.30 30.69 -25.03
CA SER A 117 -6.13 30.92 -26.21
C SER A 117 -6.35 32.39 -26.45
N TYR A 118 -6.73 32.74 -27.71
CA TYR A 118 -7.09 34.07 -28.15
C TYR A 118 -8.52 34.10 -28.69
N ASP A 119 -9.10 35.30 -28.76
CA ASP A 119 -10.48 35.52 -29.25
C ASP A 119 -10.66 35.14 -30.72
N ASP A 120 -9.57 35.09 -31.49
CA ASP A 120 -9.56 34.70 -32.93
C ASP A 120 -9.55 33.16 -33.14
N GLY A 121 -9.63 32.37 -32.07
CA GLY A 121 -9.61 30.92 -32.13
C GLY A 121 -8.22 30.31 -32.32
N THR A 122 -7.17 31.13 -32.28
CA THR A 122 -5.77 30.64 -32.25
C THR A 122 -5.31 30.38 -30.82
N VAL A 123 -4.29 29.54 -30.66
CA VAL A 123 -3.73 29.18 -29.38
C VAL A 123 -2.20 29.28 -29.37
N ASP A 124 -1.65 29.62 -28.22
CA ASP A 124 -0.21 29.58 -28.01
C ASP A 124 0.18 28.20 -27.48
N VAL A 125 1.13 27.58 -28.14
CA VAL A 125 1.67 26.25 -27.74
C VAL A 125 3.20 26.33 -27.61
N PHE A 126 3.74 25.72 -26.58
CA PHE A 126 5.17 25.54 -26.41
C PHE A 126 5.57 24.18 -26.97
N THR A 127 6.42 24.16 -27.98
CA THR A 127 6.94 22.95 -28.62
C THR A 127 8.38 23.15 -29.06
N GLN A 128 9.22 22.12 -28.89
CA GLN A 128 10.65 22.14 -29.26
C GLN A 128 11.44 23.35 -28.74
N GLY A 129 11.14 23.82 -27.52
CA GLY A 129 11.81 24.97 -26.92
C GLY A 129 11.35 26.34 -27.45
N ARG A 130 10.25 26.41 -28.19
CA ARG A 130 9.73 27.65 -28.78
C ARG A 130 8.24 27.80 -28.52
N LYS A 131 7.81 29.04 -28.32
CA LYS A 131 6.41 29.43 -28.27
C LYS A 131 5.91 29.73 -29.67
N LEU A 132 4.85 29.04 -30.11
CA LEU A 132 4.24 29.18 -31.42
C LEU A 132 2.76 29.48 -31.24
N ARG A 133 2.25 30.38 -32.12
CA ARG A 133 0.80 30.59 -32.27
C ARG A 133 0.31 29.70 -33.39
N VAL A 134 -0.67 28.87 -33.11
CA VAL A 134 -1.16 27.83 -34.00
C VAL A 134 -2.69 27.80 -34.03
N THR A 135 -3.26 27.24 -35.09
CA THR A 135 -4.71 27.04 -35.19
C THR A 135 -5.13 25.74 -34.56
N VAL A 136 -6.38 25.67 -34.13
CA VAL A 136 -6.97 24.48 -33.52
C VAL A 136 -7.90 23.81 -34.50
N SER A 137 -7.82 22.49 -34.64
CA SER A 137 -8.74 21.71 -35.47
C SER A 137 -10.18 21.86 -34.96
N PRO A 138 -11.18 21.92 -35.86
CA PRO A 138 -12.59 22.03 -35.49
C PRO A 138 -13.09 20.93 -34.56
N ASN A 139 -12.37 19.81 -34.46
CA ASN A 139 -12.70 18.67 -33.60
C ASN A 139 -12.29 18.87 -32.14
N VAL A 140 -11.48 19.89 -31.82
CA VAL A 140 -11.01 20.20 -30.48
C VAL A 140 -11.63 21.52 -30.04
N GLY A 141 -12.38 21.50 -28.94
CA GLY A 141 -12.95 22.72 -28.34
C GLY A 141 -11.85 23.57 -27.71
N VAL A 142 -11.65 24.81 -28.20
CA VAL A 142 -10.65 25.73 -27.63
C VAL A 142 -10.94 26.03 -26.14
N VAL A 143 -12.22 26.01 -25.75
CA VAL A 143 -12.68 26.27 -24.38
C VAL A 143 -12.32 25.11 -23.44
N ASP A 144 -12.12 23.92 -23.97
CA ASP A 144 -11.80 22.71 -23.17
C ASP A 144 -10.31 22.56 -22.88
N LEU A 145 -9.46 23.41 -23.51
CA LEU A 145 -8.01 23.39 -23.29
C LEU A 145 -7.63 24.16 -22.03
N SER A 146 -6.80 23.56 -21.22
CA SER A 146 -6.32 24.14 -19.97
C SER A 146 -4.82 24.46 -20.01
N PRO A 147 -4.36 25.59 -19.43
CA PRO A 147 -2.94 25.94 -19.39
C PRO A 147 -2.08 24.83 -18.77
N GLY A 148 -0.99 24.49 -19.46
CA GLY A 148 -0.10 23.38 -19.08
C GLY A 148 -0.52 22.01 -19.64
N GLN A 149 -1.64 21.89 -20.35
CA GLN A 149 -2.10 20.65 -20.94
C GLN A 149 -1.29 20.26 -22.17
N GLU A 150 -1.00 18.97 -22.35
CA GLU A 150 -0.33 18.44 -23.53
C GLU A 150 -1.32 18.40 -24.72
N VAL A 151 -0.88 18.88 -25.87
CA VAL A 151 -1.64 18.88 -27.13
C VAL A 151 -0.85 18.19 -28.24
N MET A 152 -1.56 17.51 -29.11
CA MET A 152 -0.98 16.84 -30.25
C MET A 152 -1.05 17.76 -31.49
N LEU A 153 0.08 17.91 -32.18
CA LEU A 153 0.26 18.77 -33.34
C LEU A 153 0.44 17.92 -34.59
N ASN A 154 -0.19 18.32 -35.70
CA ASN A 154 0.08 17.72 -36.99
C ASN A 154 1.35 18.33 -37.65
N GLU A 155 1.70 17.88 -38.87
CA GLU A 155 2.86 18.41 -39.61
C GLU A 155 2.80 19.91 -39.85
N ALA A 156 1.61 20.47 -40.00
CA ALA A 156 1.40 21.90 -40.15
C ALA A 156 1.38 22.66 -38.83
N LEU A 157 1.74 21.98 -37.70
CA LEU A 157 1.76 22.49 -36.34
C LEU A 157 0.38 22.95 -35.81
N ASN A 158 -0.73 22.46 -36.37
CA ASN A 158 -2.06 22.73 -35.84
C ASN A 158 -2.42 21.74 -34.75
N VAL A 159 -3.13 22.18 -33.71
CA VAL A 159 -3.63 21.33 -32.66
C VAL A 159 -4.74 20.43 -33.22
N VAL A 160 -4.55 19.12 -33.13
CA VAL A 160 -5.48 18.09 -33.63
C VAL A 160 -6.14 17.28 -32.55
N ASP A 161 -5.53 17.18 -31.35
CA ASP A 161 -6.07 16.47 -30.22
C ASP A 161 -5.54 17.07 -28.91
N ALA A 162 -6.29 16.90 -27.80
CA ALA A 162 -5.91 17.30 -26.47
C ALA A 162 -5.61 16.05 -25.62
N ARG A 163 -4.47 16.05 -24.92
CA ARG A 163 -4.03 14.95 -24.08
C ARG A 163 -4.16 15.31 -22.59
N ALA A 164 -3.82 14.38 -21.72
CA ALA A 164 -3.69 14.64 -20.30
C ALA A 164 -2.46 15.53 -20.03
N PHE A 165 -2.34 16.03 -18.81
CA PHE A 165 -1.15 16.74 -18.35
C PHE A 165 0.08 15.82 -18.32
N GLU A 166 1.27 16.39 -18.56
CA GLU A 166 2.55 15.68 -18.49
C GLU A 166 2.74 15.06 -17.09
N ARG A 167 3.27 13.85 -17.05
CA ARG A 167 3.52 13.11 -15.80
C ARG A 167 5.00 12.78 -15.58
N HIS A 168 5.88 13.39 -16.34
CA HIS A 168 7.33 13.23 -16.23
C HIS A 168 7.96 14.58 -15.98
N GLY A 169 8.98 14.62 -15.14
CA GLY A 169 9.65 15.86 -14.84
C GLY A 169 10.57 15.74 -13.63
N GLU A 170 11.06 16.87 -13.17
CA GLU A 170 11.89 17.02 -11.98
C GLU A 170 11.02 17.37 -10.78
N ILE A 171 11.31 16.76 -9.63
CA ILE A 171 10.62 17.10 -8.38
C ILE A 171 11.32 18.30 -7.75
N VAL A 172 10.56 19.37 -7.51
CA VAL A 172 11.02 20.60 -6.89
C VAL A 172 10.19 20.94 -5.65
N LEU A 173 10.73 21.74 -4.76
CA LEU A 173 10.06 22.17 -3.53
C LEU A 173 9.41 23.54 -3.74
N LEU A 174 8.12 23.67 -3.44
CA LEU A 174 7.42 24.95 -3.46
C LEU A 174 7.89 25.82 -2.29
N LYS A 175 8.43 27.00 -2.59
CA LYS A 175 8.82 27.99 -1.58
C LYS A 175 7.67 28.94 -1.26
N GLU A 176 7.09 29.55 -2.30
CA GLU A 176 5.94 30.44 -2.18
C GLU A 176 5.17 30.56 -3.50
N ILE A 177 3.90 30.91 -3.42
CA ILE A 177 3.07 31.26 -4.57
C ILE A 177 3.16 32.77 -4.78
N LEU A 178 3.44 33.20 -5.99
CA LEU A 178 3.57 34.62 -6.31
C LEU A 178 2.18 35.30 -6.31
N GLU A 179 2.15 36.62 -6.13
CA GLU A 179 0.92 37.42 -6.03
C GLU A 179 -0.08 37.23 -7.19
N SER A 180 0.42 36.87 -8.38
CA SER A 180 -0.42 36.56 -9.54
C SER A 180 -1.26 35.28 -9.39
N GLY A 181 -0.89 34.38 -8.46
CA GLY A 181 -1.57 33.11 -8.21
C GLY A 181 -1.32 32.02 -9.25
N ASP A 182 -0.80 32.35 -10.42
CA ASP A 182 -0.52 31.44 -11.56
C ASP A 182 0.94 30.99 -11.62
N ARG A 183 1.80 31.57 -10.76
CA ARG A 183 3.24 31.28 -10.70
C ARG A 183 3.69 30.97 -9.31
N ALA A 184 4.72 30.16 -9.20
CA ALA A 184 5.32 29.76 -7.94
C ALA A 184 6.84 29.89 -7.98
N LEU A 185 7.44 30.27 -6.84
CA LEU A 185 8.87 30.18 -6.61
C LEU A 185 9.16 28.80 -6.06
N VAL A 186 10.03 28.05 -6.72
CA VAL A 186 10.41 26.67 -6.35
C VAL A 186 11.92 26.55 -6.19
N ILE A 187 12.33 25.56 -5.41
CA ILE A 187 13.74 25.21 -5.15
C ILE A 187 13.99 23.84 -5.77
N GLY A 188 14.96 23.77 -6.68
CA GLY A 188 15.43 22.52 -7.30
C GLY A 188 16.43 21.75 -6.40
N HIS A 189 16.94 20.62 -6.91
CA HIS A 189 17.90 19.77 -6.19
C HIS A 189 19.26 20.45 -5.86
N THR A 190 19.62 21.49 -6.59
CA THR A 190 20.87 22.24 -6.41
C THR A 190 20.70 23.53 -5.60
N ASP A 191 19.62 23.65 -4.82
CA ASP A 191 19.21 24.85 -4.09
C ASP A 191 19.01 26.09 -4.99
N GLU A 192 18.87 25.91 -6.30
CA GLU A 192 18.56 27.00 -7.22
C GLU A 192 17.09 27.38 -7.13
N GLU A 193 16.83 28.66 -6.93
CA GLU A 193 15.49 29.22 -6.98
C GLU A 193 15.05 29.46 -8.42
N ARG A 194 13.87 28.95 -8.79
CA ARG A 194 13.28 29.13 -10.12
C ARG A 194 11.81 29.54 -10.00
N VAL A 195 11.36 30.35 -10.94
CA VAL A 195 9.93 30.64 -11.09
C VAL A 195 9.33 29.70 -12.12
N VAL A 196 8.25 29.02 -11.74
CA VAL A 196 7.51 28.10 -12.61
C VAL A 196 6.06 28.55 -12.75
N MET A 197 5.42 28.18 -13.86
CA MET A 197 3.98 28.36 -14.08
C MET A 197 3.23 27.20 -13.45
N LEU A 198 2.06 27.47 -12.88
CA LEU A 198 1.19 26.41 -12.34
C LEU A 198 0.18 25.98 -13.41
N ALA A 199 0.12 24.68 -13.71
CA ALA A 199 -0.91 24.12 -14.57
C ALA A 199 -2.26 24.08 -13.86
N GLN A 200 -3.36 23.99 -14.62
CA GLN A 200 -4.72 24.06 -14.09
C GLN A 200 -4.99 23.15 -12.89
N PRO A 201 -4.54 21.88 -12.85
CA PRO A 201 -4.77 20.99 -11.70
C PRO A 201 -4.18 21.51 -10.37
N LEU A 202 -3.13 22.34 -10.44
CA LEU A 202 -2.50 22.94 -9.26
C LEU A 202 -3.17 24.24 -8.84
N LEU A 203 -3.78 24.97 -9.78
CA LEU A 203 -4.54 26.19 -9.51
C LEU A 203 -5.84 25.87 -8.76
N ASP A 204 -6.47 24.75 -9.06
CA ASP A 204 -7.70 24.29 -8.39
C ASP A 204 -7.43 23.67 -7.01
N GLY A 205 -6.17 23.37 -6.68
CA GLY A 205 -5.71 22.76 -5.46
C GLY A 205 -5.23 23.76 -4.41
N ARG A 206 -5.24 23.37 -3.13
CA ARG A 206 -4.59 24.16 -2.06
C ARG A 206 -3.12 23.78 -1.97
N LEU A 207 -2.26 24.58 -2.56
CA LEU A 207 -0.81 24.45 -2.43
C LEU A 207 -0.32 25.16 -1.16
N ARG A 208 0.71 24.60 -0.54
CA ARG A 208 1.37 25.18 0.65
C ARG A 208 2.88 25.23 0.43
N ALA A 209 3.54 26.21 1.01
CA ALA A 209 5.00 26.23 1.05
C ALA A 209 5.54 24.91 1.62
N GLY A 210 6.52 24.33 0.93
CA GLY A 210 7.08 23.02 1.25
C GLY A 210 6.42 21.84 0.54
N ASP A 211 5.38 22.02 -0.29
CA ASP A 211 4.85 20.95 -1.15
C ASP A 211 5.87 20.57 -2.24
N SER A 212 5.92 19.29 -2.58
CA SER A 212 6.72 18.80 -3.71
C SER A 212 5.90 18.87 -4.99
N LEU A 213 6.43 19.51 -6.01
CA LEU A 213 5.78 19.68 -7.31
C LEU A 213 6.57 18.98 -8.41
N LEU A 214 5.87 18.36 -9.34
CA LEU A 214 6.45 17.83 -10.57
C LEU A 214 6.54 18.94 -11.61
N VAL A 215 7.75 19.29 -12.03
CA VAL A 215 8.01 20.37 -12.98
C VAL A 215 8.71 19.83 -14.21
N GLU A 216 8.21 20.19 -15.39
CA GLU A 216 8.91 19.94 -16.65
C GLU A 216 9.82 21.15 -16.94
N THR A 217 11.13 20.92 -16.89
CA THR A 217 12.16 21.97 -16.96
C THR A 217 12.20 22.74 -18.27
N ARG A 218 11.71 22.15 -19.37
CA ARG A 218 11.75 22.79 -20.69
C ARG A 218 10.62 23.78 -20.88
N SER A 219 9.42 23.44 -20.45
CA SER A 219 8.24 24.32 -20.52
C SER A 219 8.12 25.26 -19.34
N GLY A 220 8.74 24.91 -18.21
CA GLY A 220 8.64 25.66 -16.96
C GLY A 220 7.28 25.56 -16.28
N TYR A 221 6.47 24.50 -16.58
CA TYR A 221 5.20 24.24 -15.94
C TYR A 221 5.34 23.21 -14.82
N ALA A 222 4.67 23.47 -13.71
CA ALA A 222 4.39 22.48 -12.67
C ALA A 222 3.01 21.86 -12.94
N PHE A 223 2.92 20.53 -12.91
CA PHE A 223 1.70 19.81 -13.32
C PHE A 223 0.99 19.12 -12.19
N GLU A 224 1.72 18.56 -11.25
CA GLU A 224 1.17 17.72 -10.22
C GLU A 224 1.86 17.97 -8.87
N ARG A 225 1.09 17.88 -7.80
CA ARG A 225 1.62 17.83 -6.45
C ARG A 225 1.97 16.38 -6.13
N ILE A 226 3.23 16.10 -5.92
CA ILE A 226 3.72 14.79 -5.52
C ILE A 226 3.50 14.63 -4.02
N PRO A 227 2.71 13.66 -3.57
CA PRO A 227 2.61 13.37 -2.14
C PRO A 227 4.00 12.97 -1.62
N LYS A 228 4.40 13.52 -0.48
CA LYS A 228 5.70 13.24 0.15
C LYS A 228 5.70 11.80 0.69
N SER A 229 6.07 10.83 -0.13
CA SER A 229 6.19 9.43 0.28
C SER A 229 7.40 9.15 1.18
N GLU A 230 8.48 9.94 1.06
CA GLU A 230 9.72 9.70 1.80
C GLU A 230 9.62 9.95 3.32
N VAL A 231 8.69 10.81 3.75
CA VAL A 231 8.47 11.07 5.19
C VAL A 231 7.49 10.05 5.77
N GLU A 232 6.57 9.53 4.97
CA GLU A 232 5.60 8.52 5.42
C GLU A 232 6.26 7.15 5.66
N GLU A 233 7.35 6.81 4.95
CA GLU A 233 8.12 5.58 5.19
C GLU A 233 9.04 5.66 6.42
N LEU A 234 9.58 6.85 6.73
CA LEU A 234 10.49 7.04 7.86
C LEU A 234 9.77 7.34 9.18
N VAL A 235 8.57 7.86 9.09
CA VAL A 235 7.76 8.25 10.24
C VAL A 235 6.50 7.41 10.25
N LEU A 236 6.53 6.32 11.00
CA LEU A 236 5.33 5.55 11.29
C LEU A 236 4.39 6.41 12.14
N GLU A 237 3.39 7.02 11.50
CA GLU A 237 2.28 7.66 12.19
C GLU A 237 1.40 6.56 12.79
N GLU A 238 1.70 6.17 14.00
CA GLU A 238 0.87 5.21 14.73
C GLU A 238 -0.05 5.95 15.71
N VAL A 239 -1.29 5.54 15.80
CA VAL A 239 -2.10 5.77 17.00
C VAL A 239 -1.93 4.52 17.86
N PRO A 240 -1.07 4.55 18.90
CA PRO A 240 -0.80 3.36 19.67
C PRO A 240 -2.05 2.93 20.44
N ASP A 241 -2.41 1.65 20.35
CA ASP A 241 -3.51 1.06 21.11
C ASP A 241 -3.05 0.43 22.44
N ILE A 242 -1.89 0.86 22.93
CA ILE A 242 -1.29 0.34 24.17
C ILE A 242 -1.61 1.30 25.32
N GLY A 243 -2.32 0.82 26.34
CA GLY A 243 -2.58 1.55 27.56
C GLY A 243 -1.59 1.21 28.67
N TYR A 244 -1.55 2.05 29.73
CA TYR A 244 -0.71 1.79 30.91
C TYR A 244 -1.08 0.49 31.63
N GLU A 245 -2.33 0.06 31.51
CA GLU A 245 -2.83 -1.20 32.08
C GLU A 245 -2.17 -2.43 31.47
N GLN A 246 -1.61 -2.30 30.28
CA GLN A 246 -0.89 -3.39 29.60
C GLN A 246 0.60 -3.47 30.00
N ILE A 247 1.10 -2.47 30.72
CA ILE A 247 2.48 -2.41 31.18
C ILE A 247 2.55 -2.93 32.61
N GLY A 248 3.42 -3.92 32.85
CA GLY A 248 3.68 -4.46 34.18
C GLY A 248 4.97 -3.94 34.79
N GLY A 249 5.03 -3.84 36.11
CA GLY A 249 6.26 -3.65 36.89
C GLY A 249 6.92 -2.26 36.79
N LEU A 250 6.31 -1.28 36.16
CA LEU A 250 6.91 0.05 35.93
C LEU A 250 6.06 1.19 36.52
N LYS A 251 5.38 0.94 37.65
CA LYS A 251 4.42 1.91 38.25
C LYS A 251 5.05 3.29 38.52
N GLY A 252 6.24 3.32 39.13
CA GLY A 252 6.94 4.55 39.45
C GLY A 252 7.41 5.32 38.22
N GLN A 253 7.88 4.63 37.18
CA GLN A 253 8.27 5.24 35.91
C GLN A 253 7.06 5.81 35.16
N ILE A 254 5.93 5.08 35.18
CA ILE A 254 4.67 5.56 34.60
C ILE A 254 4.18 6.82 35.33
N GLU A 255 4.24 6.86 36.65
CA GLU A 255 3.88 8.06 37.42
C GLU A 255 4.79 9.24 37.07
N SER A 256 6.11 9.03 37.06
CA SER A 256 7.09 10.05 36.70
C SER A 256 6.88 10.62 35.29
N ILE A 257 6.54 9.78 34.30
CA ILE A 257 6.31 10.27 32.94
C ILE A 257 4.95 10.95 32.81
N ARG A 258 3.93 10.51 33.54
CA ARG A 258 2.64 11.21 33.63
C ARG A 258 2.81 12.62 34.17
N ASP A 259 3.59 12.76 35.23
CA ASP A 259 3.88 14.07 35.84
C ASP A 259 4.68 14.97 34.90
N ALA A 260 5.61 14.41 34.14
CA ALA A 260 6.44 15.16 33.22
C ALA A 260 5.73 15.55 31.91
N VAL A 261 4.84 14.70 31.40
CA VAL A 261 4.22 14.86 30.08
C VAL A 261 2.76 15.26 30.16
N GLU A 262 1.94 14.50 30.90
CA GLU A 262 0.50 14.69 30.90
C GLU A 262 0.06 15.89 31.74
N LEU A 263 0.64 16.08 32.93
CA LEU A 263 0.25 17.21 33.80
C LEU A 263 0.48 18.58 33.15
N PRO A 264 1.67 18.88 32.56
CA PRO A 264 1.88 20.19 31.91
C PRO A 264 0.96 20.41 30.72
N PHE A 265 0.60 19.34 30.02
CA PHE A 265 -0.28 19.41 28.85
C PHE A 265 -1.73 19.66 29.24
N LEU A 266 -2.23 18.95 30.25
CA LEU A 266 -3.65 19.02 30.68
C LEU A 266 -3.96 20.24 31.55
N TYR A 267 -2.99 20.75 32.30
CA TYR A 267 -3.16 21.81 33.28
C TYR A 267 -2.24 23.00 33.02
N LYS A 268 -2.20 23.47 31.75
CA LYS A 268 -1.35 24.56 31.31
C LYS A 268 -1.52 25.82 32.15
N ASP A 269 -2.77 26.18 32.47
CA ASP A 269 -3.09 27.39 33.24
C ASP A 269 -2.49 27.35 34.65
N LEU A 270 -2.54 26.17 35.31
CA LEU A 270 -1.93 25.98 36.63
C LEU A 270 -0.40 26.08 36.57
N PHE A 271 0.23 25.57 35.52
CA PHE A 271 1.67 25.70 35.31
C PHE A 271 2.07 27.16 35.12
N LEU A 272 1.30 27.92 34.33
CA LEU A 272 1.53 29.34 34.12
C LEU A 272 1.33 30.15 35.42
N GLU A 273 0.28 29.87 36.17
CA GLU A 273 0.00 30.54 37.47
C GLU A 273 1.17 30.30 38.46
N HIS A 274 1.71 29.11 38.51
CA HIS A 274 2.84 28.75 39.36
C HIS A 274 4.21 29.10 38.76
N LYS A 275 4.25 29.74 37.58
CA LYS A 275 5.48 30.08 36.81
C LYS A 275 6.37 28.88 36.55
N LEU A 276 5.77 27.69 36.42
CA LEU A 276 6.47 26.48 36.06
C LEU A 276 6.61 26.42 34.53
N LYS A 277 7.79 26.06 34.06
CA LYS A 277 8.01 25.76 32.64
C LYS A 277 7.75 24.28 32.39
N PRO A 278 6.91 23.92 31.43
CA PRO A 278 6.76 22.52 31.05
C PRO A 278 8.09 21.98 30.50
N PRO A 279 8.45 20.72 30.80
CA PRO A 279 9.62 20.10 30.19
C PRO A 279 9.39 19.93 28.69
N LYS A 280 10.43 20.15 27.89
CA LYS A 280 10.36 19.99 26.43
C LYS A 280 10.53 18.54 25.99
N GLY A 281 11.19 17.75 26.81
CA GLY A 281 11.44 16.37 26.47
C GLY A 281 11.82 15.49 27.65
N VAL A 282 11.65 14.21 27.44
CA VAL A 282 11.92 13.14 28.39
C VAL A 282 12.91 12.15 27.79
N LEU A 283 13.92 11.75 28.54
CA LEU A 283 14.79 10.63 28.20
C LEU A 283 14.42 9.41 29.03
N LEU A 284 14.01 8.32 28.35
CA LEU A 284 13.87 6.98 28.91
C LEU A 284 15.19 6.22 28.69
N TYR A 285 15.85 5.83 29.75
CA TYR A 285 17.14 5.13 29.61
C TYR A 285 17.23 3.89 30.49
N GLY A 286 18.01 2.92 30.07
CA GLY A 286 18.22 1.68 30.80
C GLY A 286 18.35 0.45 29.90
N PRO A 287 18.41 -0.76 30.47
CA PRO A 287 18.67 -1.98 29.71
C PRO A 287 17.66 -2.23 28.56
N PRO A 288 18.08 -2.93 27.51
CA PRO A 288 17.16 -3.32 26.42
C PRO A 288 16.07 -4.27 26.91
N GLY A 289 14.92 -4.28 26.21
CA GLY A 289 13.81 -5.17 26.51
C GLY A 289 13.05 -4.88 27.81
N CYS A 290 13.29 -3.74 28.47
CA CYS A 290 12.62 -3.36 29.71
C CYS A 290 11.40 -2.43 29.52
N GLY A 291 10.91 -2.23 28.29
CA GLY A 291 9.63 -1.59 28.04
C GLY A 291 9.67 -0.08 27.78
N LYS A 292 10.82 0.53 27.44
CA LYS A 292 10.96 1.97 27.14
C LYS A 292 10.01 2.42 26.02
N THR A 293 10.00 1.71 24.89
CA THR A 293 9.11 1.98 23.75
C THR A 293 7.63 1.78 24.09
N LEU A 294 7.31 0.80 24.95
CA LEU A 294 5.94 0.57 25.42
C LEU A 294 5.43 1.73 26.29
N ILE A 295 6.27 2.28 27.18
CA ILE A 295 5.91 3.46 27.97
C ILE A 295 5.61 4.65 27.05
N ALA A 296 6.46 4.93 26.06
CA ALA A 296 6.26 6.04 25.14
C ALA A 296 4.93 5.91 24.35
N LYS A 297 4.61 4.72 23.88
CA LYS A 297 3.34 4.41 23.22
C LYS A 297 2.14 4.60 24.15
N ALA A 298 2.23 4.14 25.40
CA ALA A 298 1.16 4.24 26.37
C ALA A 298 0.89 5.71 26.79
N VAL A 299 1.94 6.54 26.89
CA VAL A 299 1.81 7.99 27.10
C VAL A 299 1.00 8.63 25.97
N ALA A 300 1.34 8.31 24.72
CA ALA A 300 0.65 8.86 23.55
C ALA A 300 -0.84 8.51 23.55
N ASN A 301 -1.17 7.24 23.81
CA ASN A 301 -2.56 6.78 23.89
C ASN A 301 -3.32 7.44 25.06
N SER A 302 -2.69 7.50 26.25
CA SER A 302 -3.30 8.15 27.41
C SER A 302 -3.58 9.63 27.18
N LEU A 303 -2.62 10.35 26.59
CA LEU A 303 -2.76 11.75 26.27
C LEU A 303 -3.88 11.99 25.24
N ALA A 304 -3.96 11.16 24.20
CA ALA A 304 -5.02 11.19 23.22
C ALA A 304 -6.42 11.09 23.86
N LYS A 305 -6.62 10.06 24.69
CA LYS A 305 -7.89 9.81 25.38
C LYS A 305 -8.30 10.97 26.31
N LYS A 306 -7.32 11.57 27.00
CA LYS A 306 -7.60 12.68 27.93
C LYS A 306 -7.94 13.99 27.21
N VAL A 307 -7.27 14.27 26.08
CA VAL A 307 -7.59 15.43 25.24
C VAL A 307 -8.97 15.28 24.62
N GLU A 308 -9.32 14.10 24.13
CA GLU A 308 -10.68 13.83 23.63
C GLU A 308 -11.76 14.07 24.70
N ALA A 309 -11.51 13.60 25.93
CA ALA A 309 -12.42 13.80 27.04
C ALA A 309 -12.60 15.28 27.42
N GLN A 310 -11.57 16.13 27.25
CA GLN A 310 -11.63 17.56 27.55
C GLN A 310 -12.25 18.39 26.43
N THR A 311 -11.97 18.10 25.16
CA THR A 311 -12.38 18.93 24.02
C THR A 311 -13.75 18.56 23.47
N GLY A 312 -14.26 17.35 23.74
CA GLY A 312 -15.58 16.89 23.26
C GLY A 312 -15.69 16.77 21.73
N GLN A 313 -14.63 17.05 20.99
CA GLN A 313 -14.57 16.89 19.54
C GLN A 313 -13.98 15.55 19.21
N GLY A 314 -14.75 14.69 18.55
CA GLY A 314 -14.49 13.28 18.27
C GLY A 314 -13.34 12.97 17.31
N SER A 315 -12.18 13.54 17.55
CA SER A 315 -10.93 13.24 16.84
C SER A 315 -9.77 13.08 17.83
N GLY A 316 -10.01 12.34 18.93
CA GLY A 316 -9.01 12.05 19.96
C GLY A 316 -7.82 11.26 19.46
N ARG A 317 -7.07 11.80 18.51
CA ARG A 317 -5.85 11.23 17.98
C ARG A 317 -4.66 12.06 18.46
N ALA A 318 -3.78 11.46 19.27
CA ALA A 318 -2.43 11.98 19.43
C ALA A 318 -1.58 11.44 18.27
N PHE A 319 -0.76 12.28 17.68
CA PHE A 319 0.21 11.84 16.70
C PHE A 319 1.47 11.34 17.39
N PHE A 320 1.79 10.09 17.14
CA PHE A 320 3.01 9.45 17.61
C PHE A 320 3.94 9.23 16.42
N LEU A 321 4.98 10.06 16.36
CA LEU A 321 6.00 9.97 15.32
C LEU A 321 7.14 9.09 15.84
N ASN A 322 7.17 7.83 15.41
CA ASN A 322 8.19 6.87 15.84
C ASN A 322 9.39 6.89 14.89
N ILE A 323 10.54 7.24 15.41
CA ILE A 323 11.78 7.39 14.66
C ILE A 323 12.81 6.45 15.26
N LYS A 324 13.26 5.49 14.48
CA LYS A 324 14.34 4.60 14.89
C LYS A 324 15.70 5.19 14.49
N GLY A 325 16.61 5.25 15.42
CA GLY A 325 17.93 5.80 15.22
C GLY A 325 18.66 5.28 13.98
N PRO A 326 18.83 3.96 13.81
CA PRO A 326 19.53 3.41 12.65
C PRO A 326 18.88 3.73 11.29
N GLU A 327 17.57 3.93 11.25
CA GLU A 327 16.84 4.25 10.00
C GLU A 327 17.09 5.69 9.51
N LEU A 328 17.45 6.60 10.43
CA LEU A 328 17.85 7.97 10.10
C LEU A 328 19.28 8.09 9.56
N LEU A 329 20.13 7.13 9.88
CA LEU A 329 21.53 7.18 9.46
C LEU A 329 21.65 6.90 7.95
N ASN A 330 21.80 7.95 7.16
CA ASN A 330 22.03 7.83 5.73
C ASN A 330 23.52 8.02 5.40
N LYS A 331 23.99 7.38 4.33
CA LYS A 331 25.37 7.48 3.84
C LYS A 331 25.69 8.85 3.23
N TYR A 332 24.66 9.64 2.88
CA TYR A 332 24.83 10.94 2.26
C TYR A 332 24.86 12.04 3.31
N VAL A 333 25.89 12.88 3.22
CA VAL A 333 26.07 14.04 4.11
C VAL A 333 24.89 15.01 3.94
N GLY A 334 24.31 15.48 5.05
CA GLY A 334 23.17 16.41 5.04
C GLY A 334 21.79 15.76 4.95
N GLU A 335 21.71 14.48 4.58
CA GLU A 335 20.41 13.81 4.44
C GLU A 335 19.77 13.50 5.80
N THR A 336 20.55 13.09 6.78
CA THR A 336 20.08 12.86 8.15
C THR A 336 19.57 14.15 8.80
N GLU A 337 20.28 15.28 8.61
CA GLU A 337 19.83 16.59 9.08
C GLU A 337 18.54 17.04 8.39
N ARG A 338 18.42 16.80 7.08
CA ARG A 338 17.21 17.07 6.32
C ARG A 338 16.03 16.27 6.87
N GLN A 339 16.21 14.99 7.15
CA GLN A 339 15.19 14.11 7.72
C GLN A 339 14.76 14.58 9.12
N ILE A 340 15.68 14.93 10.00
CA ILE A 340 15.35 15.50 11.32
C ILE A 340 14.50 16.76 11.16
N ARG A 341 14.88 17.67 10.27
CA ARG A 341 14.11 18.89 10.01
C ARG A 341 12.70 18.61 9.52
N LEU A 342 12.55 17.63 8.60
CA LEU A 342 11.24 17.22 8.09
C LEU A 342 10.33 16.62 9.18
N VAL A 343 10.89 15.79 10.06
CA VAL A 343 10.16 15.23 11.20
C VAL A 343 9.60 16.34 12.08
N PHE A 344 10.43 17.30 12.47
CA PHE A 344 9.98 18.41 13.30
C PHE A 344 9.04 19.38 12.57
N GLN A 345 9.21 19.55 11.26
CA GLN A 345 8.25 20.29 10.45
C GLN A 345 6.89 19.60 10.46
N ARG A 346 6.85 18.28 10.29
CA ARG A 346 5.62 17.48 10.34
C ARG A 346 4.97 17.55 11.73
N ALA A 347 5.78 17.47 12.78
CA ALA A 347 5.30 17.64 14.14
C ALA A 347 4.65 19.01 14.35
N ARG A 348 5.27 20.09 13.83
CA ARG A 348 4.73 21.45 13.87
C ARG A 348 3.41 21.60 13.11
N GLU A 349 3.32 21.03 11.91
CA GLU A 349 2.10 21.03 11.11
C GLU A 349 0.93 20.40 11.89
N LYS A 350 1.16 19.22 12.48
CA LYS A 350 0.16 18.51 13.27
C LYS A 350 -0.20 19.21 14.60
N ALA A 351 0.77 19.77 15.27
CA ALA A 351 0.54 20.54 16.50
C ALA A 351 -0.27 21.82 16.25
N SER A 352 -0.11 22.45 15.08
CA SER A 352 -0.89 23.63 14.69
C SER A 352 -2.38 23.32 14.45
N GLU A 353 -2.72 22.06 14.20
CA GLU A 353 -4.10 21.55 14.13
C GLU A 353 -4.74 21.37 15.52
N GLY A 354 -4.00 21.71 16.60
CA GLY A 354 -4.47 21.61 17.99
C GLY A 354 -4.30 20.21 18.61
N MET A 355 -3.65 19.30 17.91
CA MET A 355 -3.47 17.93 18.38
C MET A 355 -2.14 17.75 19.13
N PRO A 356 -2.11 16.91 20.20
CA PRO A 356 -0.86 16.56 20.86
C PRO A 356 0.01 15.70 19.93
N VAL A 357 1.28 16.08 19.82
CA VAL A 357 2.27 15.37 19.01
C VAL A 357 3.41 14.89 19.90
N ILE A 358 3.69 13.61 19.85
CA ILE A 358 4.84 13.00 20.50
C ILE A 358 5.84 12.58 19.43
N VAL A 359 7.03 13.18 19.47
CA VAL A 359 8.16 12.79 18.64
C VAL A 359 9.01 11.83 19.46
N PHE A 360 9.00 10.56 19.08
CA PHE A 360 9.70 9.50 19.80
C PHE A 360 10.94 9.05 19.01
N PHE A 361 12.12 9.24 19.62
CA PHE A 361 13.38 8.74 19.10
C PHE A 361 13.77 7.45 19.83
N ASP A 362 13.69 6.31 19.15
CA ASP A 362 14.20 5.05 19.67
C ASP A 362 15.67 4.87 19.31
N GLU A 363 16.41 4.19 20.17
CA GLU A 363 17.85 3.96 20.01
C GLU A 363 18.66 5.24 19.75
N MET A 364 18.40 6.30 20.54
CA MET A 364 19.08 7.60 20.39
C MET A 364 20.60 7.50 20.42
N ASP A 365 21.14 6.54 21.15
CA ASP A 365 22.55 6.25 21.23
C ASP A 365 23.19 5.82 19.91
N SER A 366 22.41 5.49 18.90
CA SER A 366 22.91 5.20 17.55
C SER A 366 23.26 6.46 16.75
N ILE A 367 22.53 7.57 16.99
CA ILE A 367 22.64 8.80 16.18
C ILE A 367 23.32 9.94 16.94
N PHE A 368 22.99 10.11 18.23
CA PHE A 368 23.34 11.31 18.99
C PHE A 368 24.50 11.04 19.95
N ARG A 369 25.58 10.47 19.44
CA ARG A 369 26.75 10.09 20.21
C ARG A 369 27.61 11.30 20.62
N THR A 370 28.35 11.10 21.72
CA THR A 370 29.37 12.04 22.18
C THR A 370 30.49 12.14 21.14
N ARG A 371 30.92 13.36 20.83
CA ARG A 371 31.98 13.66 19.85
C ARG A 371 33.26 12.88 20.15
N GLY A 372 33.86 12.26 19.13
CA GLY A 372 35.14 11.60 19.21
C GLY A 372 35.17 10.12 19.56
N SER A 373 34.00 9.45 19.59
CA SER A 373 33.91 8.02 19.91
C SER A 373 33.94 7.05 18.69
N GLY A 374 34.08 7.54 17.45
CA GLY A 374 34.04 6.69 16.24
C GLY A 374 34.74 7.26 15.01
N VAL A 375 34.81 6.46 13.95
CA VAL A 375 35.55 6.69 12.69
C VAL A 375 34.87 7.71 11.75
N SER A 376 33.64 8.18 12.05
CA SER A 376 32.81 9.04 11.18
C SER A 376 32.59 10.42 11.80
N SER A 377 33.64 11.21 11.98
CA SER A 377 33.61 12.50 12.71
C SER A 377 32.78 13.60 12.03
N ASP A 378 32.55 13.56 10.72
CA ASP A 378 31.92 14.67 10.00
C ASP A 378 30.38 14.64 10.09
N VAL A 379 29.78 13.47 10.05
CA VAL A 379 28.29 13.30 10.17
C VAL A 379 27.82 13.57 11.61
N GLU A 380 28.57 13.11 12.61
CA GLU A 380 28.24 13.33 14.03
C GLU A 380 28.30 14.81 14.44
N ASN A 381 29.14 15.61 13.78
CA ASN A 381 29.32 17.01 14.11
C ASN A 381 28.15 17.92 13.70
N THR A 382 27.30 17.50 12.79
CA THR A 382 26.21 18.30 12.23
C THR A 382 24.83 17.86 12.73
N ILE A 383 24.65 16.57 13.01
CA ILE A 383 23.36 15.98 13.43
C ILE A 383 22.93 16.49 14.82
N VAL A 384 23.84 16.46 15.82
CA VAL A 384 23.53 16.92 17.18
C VAL A 384 23.12 18.40 17.21
N PRO A 385 23.88 19.34 16.60
CA PRO A 385 23.45 20.74 16.48
C PRO A 385 22.11 20.93 15.79
N GLN A 386 21.80 20.15 14.73
CA GLN A 386 20.51 20.23 14.07
C GLN A 386 19.37 19.83 15.01
N LEU A 387 19.48 18.68 15.70
CA LEU A 387 18.49 18.26 16.67
C LEU A 387 18.29 19.29 17.77
N LEU A 388 19.39 19.85 18.30
CA LEU A 388 19.33 20.89 19.34
C LEU A 388 18.59 22.14 18.86
N SER A 389 18.83 22.57 17.62
CA SER A 389 18.12 23.69 16.99
C SER A 389 16.63 23.41 16.85
N GLU A 390 16.25 22.19 16.48
CA GLU A 390 14.85 21.81 16.34
C GLU A 390 14.13 21.74 17.71
N ILE A 391 14.77 21.14 18.75
CA ILE A 391 14.23 21.09 20.11
C ILE A 391 14.13 22.49 20.71
N ASP A 392 15.13 23.35 20.50
CA ASP A 392 15.08 24.74 20.98
C ASP A 392 13.97 25.51 20.27
N GLY A 393 13.75 25.25 18.97
CA GLY A 393 12.64 25.81 18.18
C GLY A 393 11.23 25.35 18.60
N VAL A 394 11.10 24.25 19.33
CA VAL A 394 9.84 23.76 19.89
C VAL A 394 9.28 24.71 20.98
N GLU A 395 10.05 25.65 21.53
CA GLU A 395 9.55 26.63 22.52
C GLU A 395 8.30 27.43 22.06
N GLN A 396 8.12 27.55 20.76
CA GLN A 396 6.97 28.26 20.19
C GLN A 396 5.74 27.36 19.98
N LEU A 397 5.84 26.04 20.29
CA LEU A 397 4.80 25.06 20.02
C LEU A 397 4.32 24.40 21.31
N GLU A 398 3.14 24.78 21.71
CA GLU A 398 2.54 24.33 22.97
C GLU A 398 2.15 22.84 23.01
N ASN A 399 2.17 22.12 21.88
CA ASN A 399 1.59 20.78 21.76
C ASN A 399 2.56 19.70 21.25
N VAL A 400 3.88 19.96 21.23
CA VAL A 400 4.90 18.97 20.82
C VAL A 400 5.76 18.57 22.01
N ILE A 401 5.93 17.27 22.21
CA ILE A 401 6.79 16.68 23.24
C ILE A 401 7.75 15.71 22.60
N VAL A 402 9.03 15.81 22.96
CA VAL A 402 10.07 14.91 22.49
C VAL A 402 10.35 13.85 23.56
N ILE A 403 10.26 12.58 23.19
CA ILE A 403 10.63 11.47 24.06
C ILE A 403 11.79 10.71 23.40
N GLY A 404 12.92 10.62 24.08
CA GLY A 404 14.03 9.81 23.65
C GLY A 404 14.11 8.50 24.41
N ALA A 405 14.51 7.42 23.75
CA ALA A 405 14.85 6.15 24.39
C ALA A 405 16.28 5.75 24.05
N SER A 406 17.02 5.29 25.06
CA SER A 406 18.40 4.82 24.88
C SER A 406 18.70 3.62 25.76
N ASN A 407 19.49 2.71 25.22
CA ASN A 407 20.08 1.62 25.98
C ASN A 407 21.41 2.04 26.64
N ARG A 408 22.00 3.14 26.17
CA ARG A 408 23.32 3.61 26.57
C ARG A 408 23.35 5.13 26.78
N GLU A 409 22.86 5.57 27.96
CA GLU A 409 22.81 7.00 28.32
C GLU A 409 24.16 7.69 28.29
N ASP A 410 25.23 6.93 28.58
CA ASP A 410 26.61 7.39 28.61
C ASP A 410 27.16 7.78 27.22
N MET A 411 26.54 7.29 26.16
CA MET A 411 26.92 7.57 24.77
C MET A 411 26.24 8.83 24.23
N ILE A 412 25.14 9.29 24.84
CA ILE A 412 24.39 10.47 24.36
C ILE A 412 25.18 11.75 24.67
N ASP A 413 25.23 12.67 23.68
CA ASP A 413 25.88 13.97 23.88
C ASP A 413 25.22 14.72 25.05
N PRO A 414 26.01 15.15 26.06
CA PRO A 414 25.50 15.86 27.21
C PRO A 414 24.75 17.16 26.90
N ALA A 415 24.97 17.74 25.73
CA ALA A 415 24.26 18.96 25.30
C ALA A 415 22.75 18.72 25.11
N ILE A 416 22.35 17.51 24.72
CA ILE A 416 20.94 17.11 24.54
C ILE A 416 20.25 17.01 25.90
N LEU A 417 20.99 16.65 26.93
CA LEU A 417 20.49 16.37 28.28
C LEU A 417 20.47 17.60 29.20
N ARG A 418 20.74 18.80 28.65
CA ARG A 418 20.72 20.05 29.42
C ARG A 418 19.29 20.52 29.72
N PRO A 419 19.08 21.28 30.81
CA PRO A 419 17.79 21.89 31.12
C PRO A 419 17.24 22.67 29.93
N GLY A 420 15.93 22.50 29.66
CA GLY A 420 15.25 23.10 28.53
C GLY A 420 15.29 22.25 27.24
N ARG A 421 15.76 21.00 27.30
CA ARG A 421 15.79 20.03 26.19
C ARG A 421 15.22 18.70 26.66
N LEU A 422 16.00 17.60 26.67
CA LEU A 422 15.60 16.35 27.32
C LEU A 422 16.03 16.38 28.80
N ASP A 423 15.37 17.21 29.55
CA ASP A 423 15.74 17.54 30.93
C ASP A 423 15.17 16.58 31.96
N VAL A 424 14.05 15.90 31.66
CA VAL A 424 13.51 14.84 32.50
C VAL A 424 14.13 13.50 32.11
N LYS A 425 14.77 12.86 33.08
CA LYS A 425 15.43 11.57 32.89
C LYS A 425 14.75 10.51 33.74
N ILE A 426 14.23 9.48 33.09
CA ILE A 426 13.54 8.38 33.76
C ILE A 426 14.30 7.08 33.49
N LYS A 427 14.82 6.50 34.57
CA LYS A 427 15.53 5.22 34.49
C LYS A 427 14.54 4.07 34.47
N VAL A 428 14.62 3.25 33.43
CA VAL A 428 13.85 2.02 33.31
C VAL A 428 14.78 0.88 33.67
N GLU A 429 14.58 0.33 34.86
CA GLU A 429 15.43 -0.74 35.40
C GLU A 429 14.93 -2.12 34.97
N ARG A 430 15.77 -3.14 35.20
CA ARG A 430 15.34 -4.53 35.04
C ARG A 430 14.26 -4.85 36.06
N PRO A 431 13.29 -5.71 35.71
CA PRO A 431 12.24 -6.08 36.67
C PRO A 431 12.82 -6.84 37.86
N ASP A 432 12.43 -6.44 39.05
CA ASP A 432 12.59 -7.27 40.26
C ASP A 432 11.50 -8.37 40.29
N ALA A 433 11.50 -9.21 41.32
CA ALA A 433 10.57 -10.33 41.42
C ALA A 433 9.09 -9.88 41.42
N GLU A 434 8.76 -8.77 42.08
CA GLU A 434 7.38 -8.25 42.10
C GLU A 434 6.98 -7.63 40.75
N ALA A 435 7.87 -6.87 40.12
CA ALA A 435 7.66 -6.37 38.76
C ALA A 435 7.51 -7.51 37.75
N ALA A 436 8.30 -8.59 37.90
CA ALA A 436 8.17 -9.76 37.03
C ALA A 436 6.80 -10.44 37.16
N LYS A 437 6.25 -10.55 38.40
CA LYS A 437 4.87 -11.04 38.59
C LYS A 437 3.84 -10.17 37.87
N ASP A 438 3.95 -8.85 38.02
CA ASP A 438 3.07 -7.92 37.33
C ASP A 438 3.18 -8.08 35.80
N ILE A 439 4.38 -8.30 35.24
CA ILE A 439 4.59 -8.52 33.80
C ILE A 439 3.99 -9.86 33.37
N PHE A 440 4.28 -10.96 34.08
CA PHE A 440 3.68 -12.26 33.77
C PHE A 440 2.15 -12.22 33.80
N ALA A 441 1.54 -11.47 34.71
CA ALA A 441 0.10 -11.32 34.82
C ALA A 441 -0.54 -10.65 33.57
N LYS A 442 0.24 -9.91 32.75
CA LYS A 442 -0.24 -9.36 31.49
C LYS A 442 -0.34 -10.43 30.40
N TYR A 443 0.43 -11.49 30.48
CA TYR A 443 0.52 -12.52 29.44
C TYR A 443 -0.13 -13.86 29.85
N VAL A 444 -0.18 -14.16 31.17
CA VAL A 444 -0.82 -15.36 31.74
C VAL A 444 -2.12 -14.94 32.39
N THR A 445 -3.17 -14.88 31.60
CA THR A 445 -4.50 -14.36 31.94
C THR A 445 -5.50 -15.51 32.15
N PRO A 446 -6.58 -15.32 32.97
CA PRO A 446 -7.57 -16.36 33.23
C PRO A 446 -8.39 -16.84 32.02
N ASP A 447 -8.42 -16.09 30.94
CA ASP A 447 -9.07 -16.45 29.67
C ASP A 447 -8.30 -17.49 28.85
N LEU A 448 -7.02 -17.69 29.14
CA LEU A 448 -6.21 -18.71 28.48
C LEU A 448 -6.73 -20.13 28.80
N PRO A 449 -6.63 -21.07 27.87
CA PRO A 449 -6.91 -22.47 28.17
C PRO A 449 -5.87 -23.02 29.15
N LEU A 450 -6.28 -23.31 30.37
CA LEU A 450 -5.45 -23.92 31.41
C LEU A 450 -5.68 -25.42 31.43
N HIS A 451 -4.63 -26.18 31.77
CA HIS A 451 -4.72 -27.64 31.84
C HIS A 451 -5.57 -28.07 33.06
N PRO A 452 -6.45 -29.09 32.93
CA PRO A 452 -7.33 -29.52 34.02
C PRO A 452 -6.61 -29.94 35.32
N GLU A 453 -5.45 -30.58 35.22
CA GLU A 453 -4.67 -30.97 36.39
C GLU A 453 -4.22 -29.77 37.22
N ASP A 454 -3.70 -28.72 36.55
CA ASP A 454 -3.25 -27.51 37.24
C ASP A 454 -4.44 -26.71 37.82
N LEU A 455 -5.64 -26.80 37.18
CA LEU A 455 -6.88 -26.21 37.70
C LEU A 455 -7.32 -26.92 38.98
N THR A 456 -7.34 -28.25 38.99
CA THR A 456 -7.75 -29.03 40.18
C THR A 456 -6.81 -28.83 41.36
N GLU A 457 -5.50 -28.66 41.13
CA GLU A 457 -4.50 -28.32 42.16
C GLU A 457 -4.84 -27.01 42.89
N HIS A 458 -5.49 -26.07 42.22
CA HIS A 458 -5.84 -24.76 42.78
C HIS A 458 -7.35 -24.56 42.98
N GLY A 459 -8.10 -25.66 43.19
CA GLY A 459 -9.53 -25.62 43.53
C GLY A 459 -10.43 -25.11 42.42
N ASP A 460 -10.10 -25.40 41.17
CA ASP A 460 -10.81 -25.02 39.94
C ASP A 460 -10.97 -23.51 39.72
N SER A 461 -10.23 -22.67 40.46
CA SER A 461 -10.18 -21.23 40.24
C SER A 461 -9.09 -20.90 39.23
N ARG A 462 -9.50 -20.31 38.08
CA ARG A 462 -8.58 -19.90 37.02
C ARG A 462 -7.61 -18.81 37.48
N GLU A 463 -8.11 -17.85 38.28
CA GLU A 463 -7.31 -16.76 38.82
C GLU A 463 -6.23 -17.32 39.80
N ALA A 464 -6.62 -18.21 40.70
CA ALA A 464 -5.69 -18.84 41.65
C ALA A 464 -4.64 -19.69 40.92
N THR A 465 -5.04 -20.41 39.84
CA THR A 465 -4.12 -21.20 39.02
C THR A 465 -3.11 -20.30 38.32
N CYS A 466 -3.56 -19.20 37.66
CA CYS A 466 -2.64 -18.25 37.02
C CYS A 466 -1.67 -17.63 38.04
N GLN A 467 -2.16 -17.22 39.22
CA GLN A 467 -1.30 -16.67 40.28
C GLN A 467 -0.28 -17.68 40.77
N GLY A 468 -0.70 -18.93 40.99
CA GLY A 468 0.19 -20.02 41.38
C GLY A 468 1.28 -20.32 40.35
N MET A 469 0.89 -20.34 39.07
CA MET A 469 1.84 -20.50 37.96
C MET A 469 2.85 -19.35 37.89
N ILE A 470 2.39 -18.11 37.99
CA ILE A 470 3.24 -16.91 37.98
C ILE A 470 4.20 -16.94 39.16
N GLN A 471 3.70 -17.22 40.37
CA GLN A 471 4.53 -17.25 41.57
C GLN A 471 5.67 -18.26 41.43
N ARG A 472 5.37 -19.48 40.99
CA ARG A 472 6.37 -20.56 40.86
C ARG A 472 7.42 -20.27 39.79
N VAL A 473 7.00 -19.70 38.64
CA VAL A 473 7.96 -19.34 37.57
C VAL A 473 8.88 -18.23 38.05
N VAL A 474 8.34 -17.20 38.69
CA VAL A 474 9.14 -16.08 39.22
C VAL A 474 10.10 -16.56 40.29
N GLU A 475 9.64 -17.41 41.23
CA GLU A 475 10.52 -18.03 42.22
C GLU A 475 11.67 -18.79 41.56
N ARG A 476 11.40 -19.57 40.51
CA ARG A 476 12.43 -20.26 39.73
C ARG A 476 13.41 -19.30 39.05
N MET A 477 12.91 -18.21 38.44
CA MET A 477 13.75 -17.25 37.75
C MET A 477 14.67 -16.45 38.66
N TYR A 478 14.20 -16.14 39.88
CA TYR A 478 14.91 -15.29 40.85
C TYR A 478 15.68 -16.06 41.91
N ALA A 479 15.62 -17.38 41.90
CA ALA A 479 16.34 -18.22 42.85
C ALA A 479 17.87 -18.15 42.65
N GLU A 480 18.62 -17.97 43.73
CA GLU A 480 20.09 -18.00 43.72
C GLU A 480 20.62 -19.43 43.88
N THR A 481 20.24 -20.29 42.93
CA THR A 481 20.66 -21.70 42.90
C THR A 481 21.87 -21.89 42.00
N GLU A 482 22.57 -23.02 42.13
CA GLU A 482 23.68 -23.35 41.22
C GLU A 482 23.23 -23.42 39.74
N GLU A 483 22.01 -23.86 39.51
CA GLU A 483 21.41 -23.94 38.15
C GLU A 483 21.14 -22.58 37.52
N ASN A 484 21.01 -21.53 38.34
CA ASN A 484 20.75 -20.15 37.86
C ASN A 484 22.03 -19.31 37.86
N ARG A 485 23.20 -19.86 38.19
CA ARG A 485 24.48 -19.16 38.06
C ARG A 485 24.79 -18.95 36.58
N PHE A 486 25.06 -17.70 36.19
CA PHE A 486 25.31 -17.35 34.81
C PHE A 486 26.78 -16.97 34.57
N LEU A 487 27.29 -15.98 35.31
CA LEU A 487 28.62 -15.44 35.15
C LEU A 487 29.34 -15.27 36.49
N GLU A 488 30.66 -15.45 36.48
CA GLU A 488 31.56 -14.95 37.52
C GLU A 488 32.33 -13.75 36.97
N VAL A 489 32.19 -12.62 37.61
CA VAL A 489 32.86 -11.36 37.26
C VAL A 489 33.96 -11.08 38.24
N THR A 490 35.14 -10.72 37.74
CA THR A 490 36.26 -10.27 38.57
C THR A 490 36.52 -8.78 38.32
N TYR A 491 36.49 -8.00 39.37
CA TYR A 491 36.73 -6.56 39.32
C TYR A 491 38.18 -6.19 39.44
N ALA A 492 38.56 -4.95 39.11
CA ALA A 492 39.92 -4.46 39.16
C ALA A 492 40.52 -4.42 40.58
N ASN A 493 39.67 -4.38 41.61
CA ASN A 493 40.06 -4.47 43.00
C ASN A 493 40.33 -5.93 43.46
N GLY A 494 40.12 -6.93 42.61
CA GLY A 494 40.28 -8.34 42.89
C GLY A 494 39.03 -9.07 43.44
N ASP A 495 37.96 -8.34 43.70
CA ASP A 495 36.70 -8.93 44.15
C ASP A 495 36.06 -9.76 43.05
N LYS A 496 35.42 -10.86 43.49
CA LYS A 496 34.68 -11.73 42.59
C LYS A 496 33.20 -11.72 42.94
N GLU A 497 32.36 -11.61 41.93
CA GLU A 497 30.91 -11.67 42.10
C GLU A 497 30.31 -12.68 41.14
N VAL A 498 29.35 -13.47 41.63
CA VAL A 498 28.57 -14.38 40.81
C VAL A 498 27.26 -13.69 40.45
N LEU A 499 27.01 -13.53 39.15
CA LEU A 499 25.77 -13.01 38.62
C LEU A 499 24.86 -14.19 38.25
N TYR A 500 23.59 -14.05 38.58
CA TYR A 500 22.54 -15.01 38.32
C TYR A 500 21.64 -14.57 37.19
N PHE A 501 20.78 -15.43 36.67
CA PHE A 501 19.81 -15.05 35.63
C PHE A 501 18.91 -13.87 36.01
N LYS A 502 18.56 -13.76 37.29
CA LYS A 502 17.76 -12.62 37.79
C LYS A 502 18.37 -11.27 37.47
N ASP A 503 19.72 -11.18 37.37
CA ASP A 503 20.44 -9.95 37.10
C ASP A 503 20.36 -9.54 35.60
N PHE A 504 19.87 -10.43 34.73
CA PHE A 504 19.73 -10.23 33.30
C PHE A 504 18.29 -10.23 32.81
N ASN A 505 17.32 -10.55 33.64
CA ASN A 505 15.91 -10.62 33.28
C ASN A 505 15.42 -9.30 32.69
N SER A 506 14.54 -9.40 31.68
CA SER A 506 13.87 -8.27 31.03
C SER A 506 12.41 -8.59 30.76
N GLY A 507 11.61 -7.56 30.51
CA GLY A 507 10.21 -7.74 30.12
C GLY A 507 10.05 -8.57 28.85
N ALA A 508 10.93 -8.36 27.88
CA ALA A 508 10.95 -9.13 26.63
C ALA A 508 11.24 -10.62 26.85
N MET A 509 12.18 -10.96 27.75
CA MET A 509 12.43 -12.36 28.09
C MET A 509 11.19 -13.01 28.73
N ILE A 510 10.48 -12.32 29.62
CA ILE A 510 9.24 -12.82 30.23
C ILE A 510 8.18 -13.08 29.14
N GLU A 511 8.02 -12.17 28.20
CA GLU A 511 7.10 -12.35 27.07
C GLU A 511 7.49 -13.58 26.23
N ASN A 512 8.76 -13.75 25.90
CA ASN A 512 9.29 -14.91 25.16
C ASN A 512 9.02 -16.24 25.91
N ILE A 513 9.25 -16.27 27.21
CA ILE A 513 8.97 -17.44 28.04
C ILE A 513 7.50 -17.84 27.94
N VAL A 514 6.58 -16.89 28.10
CA VAL A 514 5.15 -17.18 28.02
C VAL A 514 4.73 -17.57 26.60
N ALA A 515 5.25 -16.90 25.55
CA ALA A 515 4.98 -17.24 24.17
C ALA A 515 5.47 -18.66 23.83
N ARG A 516 6.66 -19.04 24.31
CA ARG A 516 7.23 -20.37 24.15
C ARG A 516 6.38 -21.42 24.86
N ALA A 517 5.98 -21.15 26.10
CA ALA A 517 5.10 -22.04 26.87
C ALA A 517 3.74 -22.28 26.20
N LYS A 518 3.15 -21.22 25.64
CA LYS A 518 1.91 -21.30 24.83
C LYS A 518 2.12 -22.18 23.60
N LYS A 519 3.26 -22.03 22.90
CA LYS A 519 3.61 -22.88 21.73
C LYS A 519 3.77 -24.35 22.13
N MET A 520 4.41 -24.63 23.28
CA MET A 520 4.51 -26.00 23.81
C MET A 520 3.13 -26.61 24.11
N ALA A 521 2.22 -25.84 24.71
CA ALA A 521 0.85 -26.28 24.96
C ALA A 521 0.08 -26.59 23.67
N VAL A 522 0.24 -25.76 22.64
CA VAL A 522 -0.37 -26.01 21.33
C VAL A 522 0.22 -27.26 20.67
N LYS A 523 1.54 -27.42 20.71
CA LYS A 523 2.22 -28.61 20.16
C LYS A 523 1.74 -29.90 20.84
N GLN A 524 1.65 -29.91 22.20
CA GLN A 524 1.13 -31.04 22.93
C GLN A 524 -0.31 -31.40 22.53
N LEU A 525 -1.17 -30.40 22.30
CA LEU A 525 -2.54 -30.63 21.81
C LEU A 525 -2.56 -31.29 20.44
N ILE A 526 -1.72 -30.84 19.51
CA ILE A 526 -1.62 -31.39 18.15
C ILE A 526 -1.13 -32.86 18.19
N GLU A 527 -0.26 -33.20 19.12
CA GLU A 527 0.25 -34.57 19.35
C GLU A 527 -0.76 -35.46 20.06
N GLY A 528 -1.99 -35.02 20.29
CA GLY A 528 -3.07 -35.80 20.90
C GLY A 528 -3.14 -35.70 22.42
N GLY A 529 -2.42 -34.76 23.05
CA GLY A 529 -2.48 -34.48 24.46
C GLY A 529 -3.70 -33.63 24.88
N VAL A 530 -3.82 -33.37 26.17
CA VAL A 530 -4.90 -32.56 26.73
C VAL A 530 -4.67 -31.08 26.48
N LYS A 531 -5.74 -30.35 26.09
CA LYS A 531 -5.70 -28.92 25.83
C LYS A 531 -5.41 -28.12 27.11
N GLY A 532 -4.45 -27.23 27.05
CA GLY A 532 -4.25 -26.21 28.07
C GLY A 532 -2.77 -25.96 28.41
N LEU A 533 -2.53 -24.73 28.88
CA LEU A 533 -1.22 -24.31 29.39
C LEU A 533 -0.96 -25.01 30.74
N ARG A 534 0.22 -25.58 30.92
CA ARG A 534 0.68 -26.23 32.16
C ARG A 534 1.79 -25.43 32.83
N MET A 535 1.92 -25.59 34.14
CA MET A 535 3.07 -25.10 34.89
C MET A 535 4.39 -25.60 34.29
N GLN A 536 4.45 -26.88 33.90
CA GLN A 536 5.66 -27.47 33.34
C GLN A 536 6.09 -26.82 32.04
N HIS A 537 5.13 -26.37 31.21
CA HIS A 537 5.46 -25.62 29.97
C HIS A 537 6.17 -24.30 30.27
N LEU A 538 5.71 -23.57 31.30
CA LEU A 538 6.35 -22.34 31.73
C LEU A 538 7.76 -22.56 32.28
N LEU A 539 7.93 -23.60 33.14
CA LEU A 539 9.23 -23.95 33.70
C LEU A 539 10.22 -24.38 32.59
N ASN A 540 9.77 -25.23 31.68
CA ASN A 540 10.60 -25.67 30.56
C ASN A 540 10.96 -24.49 29.65
N ALA A 541 9.99 -23.62 29.32
CA ALA A 541 10.23 -22.42 28.55
C ALA A 541 11.24 -21.47 29.21
N CYS A 542 11.19 -21.37 30.55
CA CYS A 542 12.17 -20.58 31.30
C CYS A 542 13.58 -21.16 31.16
N ILE A 543 13.72 -22.49 31.27
CA ILE A 543 15.03 -23.18 31.12
C ILE A 543 15.56 -22.99 29.68
N ASP A 544 14.70 -23.13 28.67
CA ASP A 544 15.09 -22.98 27.29
C ASP A 544 15.52 -21.54 26.96
N GLU A 545 14.81 -20.55 27.49
CA GLU A 545 15.16 -19.14 27.33
C GLU A 545 16.53 -18.83 27.98
N PHE A 546 16.79 -19.41 29.13
CA PHE A 546 18.08 -19.25 29.80
C PHE A 546 19.22 -19.89 29.02
N LYS A 547 19.04 -21.07 28.44
CA LYS A 547 20.03 -21.73 27.58
C LYS A 547 20.34 -20.93 26.34
N GLU A 548 19.31 -20.38 25.65
CA GLU A 548 19.52 -19.54 24.47
C GLU A 548 20.31 -18.26 24.78
N ASN A 549 20.09 -17.67 25.96
CA ASN A 549 20.87 -16.52 26.39
C ASN A 549 22.33 -16.89 26.78
N GLU A 550 22.58 -18.13 27.19
CA GLU A 550 23.96 -18.63 27.39
C GLU A 550 24.73 -18.74 26.07
N ASP A 551 24.07 -19.14 25.00
CA ASP A 551 24.67 -19.37 23.66
C ASP A 551 24.92 -18.09 22.86
N LEU A 552 24.34 -16.96 23.27
CA LEU A 552 24.55 -15.69 22.59
C LEU A 552 26.02 -15.24 22.70
N PRO A 553 26.64 -14.78 21.60
CA PRO A 553 28.04 -14.38 21.61
C PRO A 553 28.26 -13.25 22.61
N ASN A 554 29.05 -13.54 23.59
CA ASN A 554 29.46 -12.63 24.62
C ASN A 554 30.16 -11.43 23.98
N THR A 555 29.72 -10.22 24.33
CA THR A 555 30.53 -9.04 24.08
C THR A 555 31.88 -9.24 24.76
N THR A 556 32.94 -9.21 24.01
CA THR A 556 34.31 -9.39 24.51
C THR A 556 34.78 -8.21 25.37
N ASN A 557 33.97 -7.16 25.48
CA ASN A 557 34.29 -5.95 26.21
C ASN A 557 33.76 -6.00 27.66
N PRO A 558 34.63 -6.05 28.66
CA PRO A 558 34.22 -6.05 30.06
C PRO A 558 33.38 -4.83 30.48
N ASP A 559 33.62 -3.68 29.85
CA ASP A 559 32.88 -2.45 30.15
C ASP A 559 31.40 -2.54 29.70
N ASP A 560 31.09 -3.28 28.64
CA ASP A 560 29.71 -3.52 28.22
C ASP A 560 28.96 -4.41 29.22
N TRP A 561 29.64 -5.39 29.81
CA TRP A 561 29.07 -6.22 30.87
C TRP A 561 28.84 -5.46 32.19
N ALA A 562 29.77 -4.57 32.57
CA ALA A 562 29.58 -3.69 33.73
C ALA A 562 28.33 -2.81 33.59
N ARG A 563 28.04 -2.39 32.38
CA ARG A 563 26.83 -1.60 32.06
C ARG A 563 25.56 -2.47 32.03
N ILE A 564 25.65 -3.68 31.49
CA ILE A 564 24.54 -4.63 31.45
C ILE A 564 24.14 -5.03 32.87
N SER A 565 25.10 -5.27 33.79
CA SER A 565 24.82 -5.56 35.17
C SER A 565 24.30 -4.37 36.00
N GLY A 566 24.37 -3.15 35.44
CA GLY A 566 23.85 -1.93 36.07
C GLY A 566 24.68 -1.38 37.21
N LYS A 567 25.84 -1.98 37.50
CA LYS A 567 26.78 -1.51 38.54
C LYS A 567 27.71 -0.46 37.99
N LYS A 568 27.58 0.75 38.47
CA LYS A 568 28.46 1.89 38.09
C LYS A 568 29.65 1.95 39.05
N GLY A 569 30.86 2.00 38.50
CA GLY A 569 32.04 2.48 39.23
C GLY A 569 33.22 1.54 39.31
N GLU A 570 33.09 0.23 39.10
CA GLU A 570 34.21 -0.69 39.16
C GLU A 570 34.51 -1.32 37.80
N ARG A 571 35.77 -1.27 37.40
CA ARG A 571 36.22 -1.85 36.13
C ARG A 571 36.26 -3.36 36.23
N ILE A 572 35.53 -4.06 35.35
CA ILE A 572 35.58 -5.50 35.19
C ILE A 572 36.87 -5.86 34.43
N VAL A 573 37.67 -6.76 35.01
CA VAL A 573 38.94 -7.21 34.42
C VAL A 573 38.78 -8.59 33.77
N TYR A 574 37.93 -9.44 34.31
CA TYR A 574 37.76 -10.81 33.85
C TYR A 574 36.33 -11.30 34.02
N ILE A 575 35.85 -12.05 33.04
CA ILE A 575 34.50 -12.67 33.06
C ILE A 575 34.64 -14.15 32.75
N ARG A 576 34.03 -14.97 33.57
CA ARG A 576 33.95 -16.42 33.38
C ARG A 576 32.51 -16.85 33.29
N THR A 577 32.12 -17.51 32.22
CA THR A 577 30.80 -18.14 32.11
C THR A 577 30.76 -19.42 32.92
N LEU A 578 29.74 -19.55 33.80
CA LEU A 578 29.53 -20.72 34.63
C LEU A 578 28.46 -21.61 33.98
N ILE A 579 28.82 -22.45 33.00
CA ILE A 579 27.87 -23.34 32.33
C ILE A 579 27.69 -24.61 33.13
N THR A 580 26.49 -24.88 33.62
CA THR A 580 26.09 -26.17 34.22
C THR A 580 25.50 -27.07 33.10
N GLY A 581 26.35 -27.68 32.31
CA GLY A 581 25.86 -28.62 31.31
C GLY A 581 26.93 -29.50 30.68
N THR A 582 26.96 -30.74 31.07
CA THR A 582 27.77 -31.89 30.63
C THR A 582 29.05 -32.13 31.39
N LYS A 583 29.05 -33.26 32.07
CA LYS A 583 30.25 -33.87 32.68
C LYS A 583 31.41 -33.89 31.66
N GLY A 584 32.47 -33.18 31.99
CA GLY A 584 33.77 -33.40 31.38
C GLY A 584 34.13 -32.39 30.26
N THR A 585 34.43 -31.20 30.64
CA THR A 585 35.61 -30.42 30.19
C THR A 585 35.52 -29.04 30.88
N GLU A 586 36.46 -28.76 31.77
CA GLU A 586 36.75 -27.41 32.24
C GLU A 586 37.24 -26.57 31.04
N ALA A 587 36.33 -26.03 30.29
CA ALA A 587 36.63 -25.05 29.28
C ALA A 587 36.00 -23.70 29.66
N GLY A 588 36.55 -23.12 30.75
CA GLY A 588 36.44 -21.66 30.88
C GLY A 588 37.08 -21.01 29.67
N ARG A 589 36.30 -20.39 28.80
CA ARG A 589 36.85 -19.48 27.78
C ARG A 589 37.39 -18.30 28.54
N SER A 590 38.73 -18.30 28.74
CA SER A 590 39.48 -17.12 29.13
C SER A 590 39.40 -16.10 27.99
N ILE A 591 38.76 -14.99 28.25
CA ILE A 591 38.89 -13.84 27.38
C ILE A 591 40.17 -13.11 27.81
N ASP A 592 41.31 -13.44 27.19
CA ASP A 592 42.53 -12.68 27.35
C ASP A 592 42.29 -11.28 26.83
N THR A 593 42.21 -10.32 27.73
CA THR A 593 42.28 -8.91 27.39
C THR A 593 43.68 -8.65 26.87
N ILE A 594 43.85 -8.56 25.55
CA ILE A 594 45.02 -7.94 24.93
C ILE A 594 45.01 -6.48 25.39
N ALA A 595 45.82 -6.19 26.38
CA ALA A 595 46.12 -4.84 26.77
C ALA A 595 46.88 -4.15 25.59
N ASN A 596 46.13 -3.48 24.74
CA ASN A 596 46.71 -2.53 23.82
C ASN A 596 47.12 -1.29 24.63
N THR A 597 48.30 -1.33 25.21
CA THR A 597 49.05 -0.14 25.60
C THR A 597 49.46 0.60 24.35
N GLY A 598 48.52 1.32 23.73
CA GLY A 598 48.80 2.33 22.73
C GLY A 598 49.02 3.67 23.42
N GLN A 599 50.23 4.04 23.62
CA GLN A 599 50.66 5.41 23.83
C GLN A 599 50.12 6.25 22.66
N TYR A 600 49.32 7.24 22.99
CA TYR A 600 49.25 8.46 22.21
C TYR A 600 49.29 9.64 23.17
N LEU A 601 50.43 10.33 23.09
CA LEU A 601 50.61 11.69 23.54
C LEU A 601 49.67 12.65 22.83
#